data_67823d237bb680ab7437c66f9e234804
#
_entry.id   67823d237bb680ab7437c66f9e234804
#
_cell.length_a   1.000
_cell.length_b   1.000
_cell.length_c   1.000
_cell.angle_alpha   90.00
_cell.angle_beta   90.00
_cell.angle_gamma   90.00
#
_symmetry.space_group_name_H-M   'P 1'
#
loop_
_entity.id
_entity.type
_entity.pdbx_description
1 polymer ?
#
loop_
_entity_poly.entity_id
_entity_poly.type
_entity_poly.pdbx_seq_one_letter_code
_entity_poly.pdbx_strand_id
1 'polypeptide(L)'
;MGVATPVGVVPIVVGAGLFDLARGDPTVRPGPAEGRAACEAATDARVPLGAVGAATGATVGGWRGRDHVGPGWLGSATRRAGDLVVAALVAVNAFGEVDGPDDAVLVPAGTAPDGTAPDGATPDGGSFAHTTLGVVVTNATLDKVGCLHAAQAGHDGLARALMPAHATVDGDAIVAAAVGGVDAPVDQVRLLAARAVEAAVRSGVDPPGGQ
;
A
#
# COMPACT_ATOMS: atom_id res chain seq x y z
N MET A 1 11.52 -9.12 17.77
CA MET A 1 10.14 -9.65 17.91
C MET A 1 10.12 -11.08 17.38
N GLY A 2 9.52 -12.03 18.09
CA GLY A 2 9.49 -13.43 17.68
C GLY A 2 8.87 -14.33 18.75
N VAL A 3 8.75 -15.60 18.45
CA VAL A 3 8.23 -16.62 19.37
C VAL A 3 9.41 -17.25 20.10
N ALA A 4 9.40 -17.18 21.45
CA ALA A 4 10.40 -17.85 22.28
C ALA A 4 10.21 -19.37 22.22
N THR A 5 11.30 -20.09 21.97
CA THR A 5 11.34 -21.56 21.99
C THR A 5 12.49 -22.04 22.88
N PRO A 6 12.51 -23.31 23.30
CA PRO A 6 13.61 -23.85 24.10
C PRO A 6 15.00 -23.75 23.44
N VAL A 7 15.03 -23.57 22.11
CA VAL A 7 16.29 -23.49 21.33
C VAL A 7 16.59 -22.07 20.83
N GLY A 8 15.81 -21.06 21.23
CA GLY A 8 16.01 -19.67 20.88
C GLY A 8 14.73 -18.99 20.39
N VAL A 9 14.85 -17.74 19.95
CA VAL A 9 13.73 -16.96 19.43
C VAL A 9 13.59 -17.20 17.93
N VAL A 10 12.41 -17.63 17.51
CA VAL A 10 12.02 -17.72 16.09
C VAL A 10 11.42 -16.38 15.68
N PRO A 11 12.07 -15.60 14.79
CA PRO A 11 11.53 -14.31 14.34
C PRO A 11 10.24 -14.50 13.52
N ILE A 12 9.27 -13.60 13.74
CA ILE A 12 8.09 -13.51 12.87
C ILE A 12 8.37 -12.43 11.83
N VAL A 13 8.40 -12.84 10.57
CA VAL A 13 8.64 -11.95 9.43
C VAL A 13 7.40 -12.03 8.52
N VAL A 14 6.85 -10.87 8.19
CA VAL A 14 5.81 -10.74 7.17
C VAL A 14 6.47 -10.15 5.94
N GLY A 15 6.32 -10.81 4.81
CA GLY A 15 6.86 -10.36 3.53
C GLY A 15 5.78 -10.34 2.46
N ALA A 16 5.81 -9.32 1.62
CA ALA A 16 5.00 -9.23 0.42
C ALA A 16 5.80 -8.51 -0.67
N GLY A 17 5.52 -8.80 -1.93
CA GLY A 17 6.20 -8.20 -3.07
C GLY A 17 5.22 -7.48 -3.98
N LEU A 18 5.64 -6.35 -4.52
CA LEU A 18 4.96 -5.69 -5.62
C LEU A 18 5.34 -6.36 -6.94
N PHE A 19 4.38 -6.47 -7.85
CA PHE A 19 4.67 -6.77 -9.24
C PHE A 19 4.77 -5.44 -10.02
N ASP A 20 6.00 -5.00 -10.26
CA ASP A 20 6.31 -3.72 -10.93
C ASP A 20 7.27 -3.91 -12.12
N LEU A 21 7.37 -5.12 -12.64
CA LEU A 21 8.36 -5.55 -13.62
C LEU A 21 8.16 -4.96 -15.02
N ALA A 22 7.03 -4.31 -15.25
CA ALA A 22 6.74 -3.62 -16.50
C ALA A 22 7.50 -2.28 -16.64
N ARG A 23 8.15 -1.82 -15.56
CA ARG A 23 8.94 -0.58 -15.53
C ARG A 23 10.37 -0.86 -15.11
N GLY A 24 11.32 -0.20 -15.78
CA GLY A 24 12.74 -0.36 -15.51
C GLY A 24 13.30 -1.68 -16.05
N ASP A 25 14.25 -2.25 -15.32
CA ASP A 25 14.90 -3.51 -15.68
C ASP A 25 14.18 -4.70 -15.02
N PRO A 26 13.48 -5.55 -15.79
CA PRO A 26 12.74 -6.68 -15.26
C PRO A 26 13.63 -7.79 -14.70
N THR A 27 14.94 -7.72 -14.85
CA THR A 27 15.89 -8.69 -14.30
C THR A 27 16.36 -8.36 -12.89
N VAL A 28 16.19 -7.09 -12.46
CA VAL A 28 16.57 -6.64 -11.12
C VAL A 28 15.56 -7.14 -10.08
N ARG A 29 16.06 -7.83 -9.08
CA ARG A 29 15.28 -8.35 -7.94
C ARG A 29 16.04 -8.06 -6.65
N PRO A 30 15.37 -7.46 -5.64
CA PRO A 30 15.99 -7.36 -4.33
C PRO A 30 16.19 -8.76 -3.74
N GLY A 31 17.41 -9.03 -3.32
CA GLY A 31 17.83 -10.27 -2.70
C GLY A 31 18.25 -10.09 -1.23
N PRO A 32 18.89 -11.10 -0.63
CA PRO A 32 19.35 -11.01 0.76
C PRO A 32 20.33 -9.87 1.04
N ALA A 33 21.15 -9.49 0.05
CA ALA A 33 22.11 -8.39 0.20
C ALA A 33 21.39 -7.04 0.29
N GLU A 34 20.42 -6.79 -0.60
CA GLU A 34 19.60 -5.59 -0.60
C GLU A 34 18.71 -5.51 0.66
N GLY A 35 18.15 -6.65 1.10
CA GLY A 35 17.39 -6.72 2.35
C GLY A 35 18.25 -6.37 3.57
N ARG A 36 19.50 -6.86 3.64
CA ARG A 36 20.44 -6.47 4.70
C ARG A 36 20.77 -5.00 4.64
N ALA A 37 21.11 -4.48 3.47
CA ALA A 37 21.41 -3.06 3.28
C ALA A 37 20.23 -2.15 3.68
N ALA A 38 18.99 -2.55 3.36
CA ALA A 38 17.80 -1.82 3.78
C ALA A 38 17.64 -1.80 5.31
N CYS A 39 17.90 -2.92 5.99
CA CYS A 39 17.86 -2.96 7.45
C CYS A 39 18.96 -2.09 8.08
N GLU A 40 20.17 -2.10 7.53
CA GLU A 40 21.31 -1.31 8.02
C GLU A 40 21.12 0.19 7.77
N ALA A 41 20.42 0.55 6.69
CA ALA A 41 20.08 1.94 6.35
C ALA A 41 18.83 2.46 7.07
N ALA A 42 18.11 1.61 7.82
CA ALA A 42 16.90 2.04 8.53
C ALA A 42 17.22 3.11 9.58
N THR A 43 16.44 4.18 9.59
CA THR A 43 16.58 5.31 10.51
C THR A 43 15.23 5.74 11.05
N ASP A 44 15.23 6.62 12.05
CA ASP A 44 14.05 7.31 12.57
C ASP A 44 13.79 8.66 11.84
N ALA A 45 14.53 8.94 10.79
CA ALA A 45 14.35 10.12 9.97
C ALA A 45 13.03 10.11 9.19
N ARG A 46 12.65 11.24 8.64
CA ARG A 46 11.46 11.36 7.80
C ARG A 46 11.58 10.42 6.59
N VAL A 47 10.54 9.64 6.35
CA VAL A 47 10.47 8.74 5.20
C VAL A 47 10.45 9.55 3.91
N PRO A 48 11.33 9.27 2.94
CA PRO A 48 11.25 9.87 1.61
C PRO A 48 9.96 9.39 0.91
N LEU A 49 9.32 10.29 0.17
CA LEU A 49 8.09 10.02 -0.56
C LEU A 49 8.35 9.97 -2.08
N GLY A 50 7.40 9.41 -2.83
CA GLY A 50 7.50 9.33 -4.28
C GLY A 50 8.03 7.99 -4.79
N ALA A 51 8.61 7.96 -5.99
CA ALA A 51 9.11 6.76 -6.64
C ALA A 51 10.44 6.28 -6.03
N VAL A 52 10.41 5.86 -4.76
CA VAL A 52 11.57 5.43 -3.98
C VAL A 52 11.32 4.10 -3.28
N GLY A 53 12.39 3.38 -2.98
CA GLY A 53 12.34 2.12 -2.23
C GLY A 53 11.41 1.11 -2.89
N ALA A 54 10.47 0.55 -2.13
CA ALA A 54 9.51 -0.44 -2.62
C ALA A 54 8.58 0.08 -3.73
N ALA A 55 8.47 1.40 -3.91
CA ALA A 55 7.61 1.99 -4.93
C ALA A 55 8.38 2.50 -6.18
N THR A 56 9.65 2.15 -6.34
CA THR A 56 10.49 2.64 -7.45
C THR A 56 9.91 2.32 -8.83
N GLY A 57 9.36 1.12 -9.03
CA GLY A 57 8.74 0.67 -10.28
C GLY A 57 7.20 0.73 -10.26
N ALA A 58 6.59 1.16 -9.16
CA ALA A 58 5.15 1.15 -8.97
C ALA A 58 4.39 2.01 -9.99
N THR A 59 3.15 1.64 -10.28
CA THR A 59 2.26 2.33 -11.24
C THR A 59 0.85 2.48 -10.71
N VAL A 60 0.11 3.46 -11.25
CA VAL A 60 -1.32 3.68 -10.97
C VAL A 60 -2.08 4.01 -12.25
N GLY A 61 -3.40 3.91 -12.24
CA GLY A 61 -4.28 4.37 -13.32
C GLY A 61 -4.48 3.37 -14.46
N GLY A 62 -4.06 2.12 -14.30
CA GLY A 62 -4.19 1.08 -15.31
C GLY A 62 -5.63 0.78 -15.73
N TRP A 63 -6.61 1.11 -14.91
CA TRP A 63 -8.03 0.89 -15.18
C TRP A 63 -8.58 1.68 -16.39
N ARG A 64 -7.91 2.77 -16.75
CA ARG A 64 -8.23 3.57 -17.94
C ARG A 64 -7.50 3.10 -19.20
N GLY A 65 -6.65 2.09 -19.10
CA GLY A 65 -5.82 1.61 -20.19
C GLY A 65 -4.38 2.12 -20.14
N ARG A 66 -3.53 1.60 -21.01
CA ARG A 66 -2.07 1.82 -21.00
C ARG A 66 -1.65 3.28 -21.06
N ASP A 67 -2.37 4.09 -21.80
CA ASP A 67 -2.04 5.50 -22.03
C ASP A 67 -2.26 6.37 -20.79
N HIS A 68 -2.95 5.83 -19.79
CA HIS A 68 -3.25 6.49 -18.51
C HIS A 68 -2.40 5.99 -17.35
N VAL A 69 -1.53 5.00 -17.59
CA VAL A 69 -0.65 4.48 -16.53
C VAL A 69 0.40 5.53 -16.15
N GLY A 70 0.30 6.00 -14.92
CA GLY A 70 1.27 6.90 -14.30
C GLY A 70 2.21 6.21 -13.31
N PRO A 71 3.25 6.92 -12.81
CA PRO A 71 4.09 6.40 -11.74
C PRO A 71 3.30 6.24 -10.45
N GLY A 72 3.53 5.12 -9.75
CA GLY A 72 3.12 4.95 -8.37
C GLY A 72 4.16 5.55 -7.41
N TRP A 73 3.94 5.42 -6.12
CA TRP A 73 4.78 6.07 -5.11
C TRP A 73 4.77 5.38 -3.75
N LEU A 74 5.75 5.75 -2.93
CA LEU A 74 5.75 5.50 -1.50
C LEU A 74 5.15 6.71 -0.79
N GLY A 75 4.12 6.48 0.01
CA GLY A 75 3.46 7.50 0.82
C GLY A 75 3.49 7.17 2.31
N SER A 76 3.47 8.19 3.15
CA SER A 76 3.48 8.04 4.61
C SER A 76 2.65 9.11 5.29
N ALA A 77 1.92 8.72 6.33
CA ALA A 77 1.18 9.65 7.16
C ALA A 77 1.03 9.14 8.60
N THR A 78 0.89 10.09 9.52
CA THR A 78 0.63 9.81 10.95
C THR A 78 -0.63 10.51 11.40
N ARG A 79 -1.42 9.83 12.24
CA ARG A 79 -2.61 10.36 12.91
C ARG A 79 -2.45 10.20 14.41
N ARG A 80 -2.99 11.17 15.17
CA ARG A 80 -2.88 11.23 16.62
C ARG A 80 -4.25 11.53 17.24
N ALA A 81 -4.47 10.98 18.44
CA ALA A 81 -5.58 11.33 19.32
C ALA A 81 -5.06 11.25 20.77
N GLY A 82 -4.72 12.40 21.36
CA GLY A 82 -3.97 12.44 22.60
C GLY A 82 -2.62 11.74 22.42
N ASP A 83 -2.33 10.81 23.32
CA ASP A 83 -1.09 10.01 23.28
C ASP A 83 -1.12 8.86 22.26
N LEU A 84 -2.31 8.51 21.77
CA LEU A 84 -2.45 7.48 20.74
C LEU A 84 -1.88 7.97 19.40
N VAL A 85 -1.00 7.16 18.84
CA VAL A 85 -0.37 7.40 17.54
C VAL A 85 -0.61 6.21 16.63
N VAL A 86 -1.03 6.50 15.40
CA VAL A 86 -1.14 5.52 14.32
C VAL A 86 -0.45 6.09 13.09
N ALA A 87 0.53 5.38 12.58
CA ALA A 87 1.27 5.74 11.37
C ALA A 87 1.04 4.71 10.27
N ALA A 88 1.05 5.16 9.02
CA ALA A 88 0.98 4.31 7.85
C ALA A 88 2.12 4.62 6.89
N LEU A 89 2.65 3.56 6.27
CA LEU A 89 3.57 3.60 5.14
C LEU A 89 2.95 2.75 4.03
N VAL A 90 2.78 3.31 2.84
CA VAL A 90 2.06 2.65 1.74
C VAL A 90 2.85 2.76 0.45
N ALA A 91 3.16 1.63 -0.16
CA ALA A 91 3.67 1.57 -1.53
C ALA A 91 2.47 1.39 -2.47
N VAL A 92 2.15 2.44 -3.20
CA VAL A 92 0.95 2.51 -4.06
C VAL A 92 1.30 2.01 -5.45
N ASN A 93 0.80 0.83 -5.79
CA ASN A 93 0.92 0.21 -7.10
C ASN A 93 -0.46 -0.34 -7.48
N ALA A 94 -1.39 0.57 -7.79
CA ALA A 94 -2.82 0.27 -7.87
C ALA A 94 -3.31 0.23 -9.33
N PHE A 95 -4.26 -0.66 -9.61
CA PHE A 95 -5.04 -0.63 -10.84
C PHE A 95 -5.82 0.69 -10.95
N GLY A 96 -6.39 1.15 -9.84
CA GLY A 96 -7.06 2.44 -9.70
C GLY A 96 -6.12 3.64 -9.70
N GLU A 97 -6.71 4.80 -9.48
CA GLU A 97 -6.02 6.09 -9.32
C GLU A 97 -6.52 6.82 -8.08
N VAL A 98 -5.76 7.82 -7.63
CA VAL A 98 -6.16 8.63 -6.46
C VAL A 98 -7.28 9.58 -6.85
N ASP A 99 -8.32 9.62 -6.00
CA ASP A 99 -9.47 10.51 -6.15
C ASP A 99 -10.05 10.48 -7.58
N GLY A 100 -10.14 9.26 -8.16
CA GLY A 100 -10.73 9.06 -9.47
C GLY A 100 -12.16 9.65 -9.53
N PRO A 101 -12.66 9.97 -10.73
CA PRO A 101 -13.96 10.63 -10.87
C PRO A 101 -15.08 9.78 -10.26
N ASP A 102 -15.95 10.44 -9.48
CA ASP A 102 -17.06 9.81 -8.74
C ASP A 102 -18.09 9.11 -9.66
N ASP A 103 -18.16 9.54 -10.93
CA ASP A 103 -19.07 9.02 -11.96
C ASP A 103 -18.38 8.06 -12.95
N ALA A 104 -17.15 7.64 -12.65
CA ALA A 104 -16.43 6.73 -13.51
C ALA A 104 -17.14 5.37 -13.57
N VAL A 105 -17.81 5.14 -14.66
CA VAL A 105 -18.22 3.80 -15.05
C VAL A 105 -16.97 3.06 -15.50
N LEU A 106 -16.68 1.92 -14.88
CA LEU A 106 -15.64 1.01 -15.35
C LEU A 106 -16.03 0.45 -16.71
N VAL A 107 -15.80 1.26 -17.72
CA VAL A 107 -15.83 0.80 -19.11
C VAL A 107 -14.39 0.43 -19.43
N PRO A 108 -14.08 -0.85 -19.68
CA PRO A 108 -12.74 -1.24 -20.09
C PRO A 108 -12.30 -0.37 -21.28
N ALA A 109 -11.11 0.22 -21.19
CA ALA A 109 -10.59 1.04 -22.28
C ALA A 109 -10.61 0.23 -23.58
N GLY A 110 -11.23 0.76 -24.61
CA GLY A 110 -11.43 0.06 -25.88
C GLY A 110 -12.69 -0.79 -25.97
N THR A 111 -13.60 -0.73 -25.00
CA THR A 111 -14.94 -1.29 -25.16
C THR A 111 -15.69 -0.45 -26.20
N ALA A 112 -16.19 -1.08 -27.23
CA ALA A 112 -17.08 -0.42 -28.20
C ALA A 112 -18.36 0.06 -27.49
N PRO A 113 -19.08 1.08 -28.01
CA PRO A 113 -20.30 1.59 -27.39
C PRO A 113 -21.38 0.55 -27.12
N ASP A 114 -21.29 -0.62 -27.74
CA ASP A 114 -22.17 -1.78 -27.55
C ASP A 114 -21.72 -2.72 -26.39
N GLY A 115 -20.66 -2.39 -25.69
CA GLY A 115 -20.13 -3.20 -24.56
C GLY A 115 -19.26 -4.39 -25.00
N THR A 116 -18.92 -4.51 -26.28
CA THR A 116 -18.01 -5.56 -26.75
C THR A 116 -16.56 -5.19 -26.51
N ALA A 117 -15.79 -6.08 -25.90
CA ALA A 117 -14.34 -5.92 -25.80
C ALA A 117 -13.72 -6.13 -27.21
N PRO A 118 -12.71 -5.34 -27.63
CA PRO A 118 -12.00 -5.62 -28.86
C PRO A 118 -11.38 -7.02 -28.79
N ASP A 119 -11.46 -7.77 -29.90
CA ASP A 119 -10.86 -9.09 -30.03
C ASP A 119 -9.37 -9.03 -29.65
N GLY A 120 -8.99 -9.77 -28.63
CA GLY A 120 -7.61 -9.82 -28.13
C GLY A 120 -7.26 -8.80 -27.02
N ALA A 121 -8.20 -7.98 -26.56
CA ALA A 121 -8.00 -7.22 -25.32
C ALA A 121 -8.11 -8.16 -24.12
N THR A 122 -7.03 -8.86 -23.84
CA THR A 122 -6.78 -9.24 -22.45
C THR A 122 -6.58 -7.94 -21.69
N PRO A 123 -7.21 -7.77 -20.51
CA PRO A 123 -6.78 -6.73 -19.57
C PRO A 123 -5.27 -6.93 -19.42
N ASP A 124 -4.51 -5.92 -19.85
CA ASP A 124 -3.10 -6.07 -20.03
C ASP A 124 -2.37 -6.43 -18.75
N GLY A 125 -1.53 -7.40 -18.86
CA GLY A 125 -0.77 -7.96 -17.77
C GLY A 125 -1.62 -8.94 -16.99
N GLY A 126 -1.47 -10.20 -17.30
CA GLY A 126 -2.13 -11.29 -16.62
C GLY A 126 -2.25 -11.06 -15.13
N SER A 127 -3.34 -11.50 -14.60
CA SER A 127 -3.65 -11.78 -13.19
C SER A 127 -2.54 -11.33 -12.22
N PHE A 128 -2.75 -10.31 -11.40
CA PHE A 128 -1.86 -9.82 -10.32
C PHE A 128 -0.81 -8.76 -10.69
N ALA A 129 -1.03 -7.94 -11.70
CA ALA A 129 -0.10 -6.88 -12.08
C ALA A 129 -0.14 -5.64 -11.16
N HIS A 130 -1.11 -5.55 -10.26
CA HIS A 130 -1.32 -4.41 -9.38
C HIS A 130 -1.41 -4.86 -7.92
N THR A 131 -0.74 -4.16 -7.03
CA THR A 131 -0.71 -4.51 -5.61
C THR A 131 -0.31 -3.29 -4.81
N THR A 132 -1.18 -2.79 -3.96
CA THR A 132 -0.82 -1.77 -2.99
C THR A 132 -0.48 -2.43 -1.65
N LEU A 133 0.74 -2.19 -1.17
CA LEU A 133 1.21 -2.73 0.09
C LEU A 133 1.27 -1.65 1.16
N GLY A 134 0.63 -1.91 2.30
CA GLY A 134 0.62 -0.98 3.42
C GLY A 134 1.09 -1.62 4.73
N VAL A 135 1.78 -0.80 5.53
CA VAL A 135 2.08 -1.13 6.93
C VAL A 135 1.44 -0.07 7.81
N VAL A 136 0.67 -0.51 8.80
CA VAL A 136 0.10 0.32 9.86
C VAL A 136 0.83 0.02 11.16
N VAL A 137 1.38 1.03 11.82
CA VAL A 137 2.04 0.89 13.12
C VAL A 137 1.37 1.77 14.15
N THR A 138 1.13 1.23 15.33
CA THR A 138 0.53 1.97 16.44
C THR A 138 1.25 1.73 17.76
N ASN A 139 1.24 2.73 18.63
CA ASN A 139 1.65 2.59 20.02
C ASN A 139 0.52 2.10 20.94
N ALA A 140 -0.64 1.74 20.39
CA ALA A 140 -1.70 1.11 21.15
C ALA A 140 -1.28 -0.28 21.65
N THR A 141 -1.81 -0.67 22.80
CA THR A 141 -1.71 -2.05 23.31
C THR A 141 -2.79 -2.88 22.62
N LEU A 142 -2.40 -3.68 21.61
CA LEU A 142 -3.30 -4.55 20.87
C LEU A 142 -2.81 -5.99 20.91
N ASP A 143 -3.75 -6.91 20.94
CA ASP A 143 -3.51 -8.32 20.65
C ASP A 143 -3.51 -8.57 19.11
N LYS A 144 -3.37 -9.84 18.71
CA LYS A 144 -3.38 -10.23 17.30
C LYS A 144 -4.68 -9.88 16.60
N VAL A 145 -5.82 -10.00 17.30
CA VAL A 145 -7.14 -9.69 16.75
C VAL A 145 -7.30 -8.17 16.56
N GLY A 146 -6.86 -7.39 17.54
CA GLY A 146 -6.83 -5.92 17.43
C GLY A 146 -5.94 -5.45 16.28
N CYS A 147 -4.77 -6.06 16.07
CA CYS A 147 -3.93 -5.78 14.91
C CYS A 147 -4.63 -6.15 13.59
N LEU A 148 -5.35 -7.28 13.53
CA LEU A 148 -6.15 -7.64 12.35
C LEU A 148 -7.20 -6.59 12.05
N HIS A 149 -7.92 -6.10 13.06
CA HIS A 149 -8.92 -5.04 12.89
C HIS A 149 -8.29 -3.72 12.40
N ALA A 150 -7.10 -3.37 12.88
CA ALA A 150 -6.37 -2.20 12.38
C ALA A 150 -5.94 -2.37 10.92
N ALA A 151 -5.51 -3.57 10.53
CA ALA A 151 -5.16 -3.87 9.13
C ALA A 151 -6.38 -3.81 8.21
N GLN A 152 -7.53 -4.37 8.62
CA GLN A 152 -8.80 -4.29 7.88
C GLN A 152 -9.24 -2.84 7.69
N ALA A 153 -9.15 -2.00 8.74
CA ALA A 153 -9.45 -0.57 8.64
C ALA A 153 -8.47 0.17 7.71
N GLY A 154 -7.24 -0.34 7.56
CA GLY A 154 -6.31 0.16 6.55
C GLY A 154 -6.84 -0.04 5.12
N HIS A 155 -7.49 -1.17 4.82
CA HIS A 155 -8.15 -1.37 3.52
C HIS A 155 -9.31 -0.39 3.29
N ASP A 156 -10.07 -0.03 4.34
CA ASP A 156 -11.06 1.05 4.24
C ASP A 156 -10.38 2.37 3.83
N GLY A 157 -9.15 2.61 4.31
CA GLY A 157 -8.35 3.78 3.96
C GLY A 157 -7.89 3.76 2.49
N LEU A 158 -7.52 2.59 1.95
CA LEU A 158 -7.23 2.44 0.52
C LEU A 158 -8.46 2.76 -0.32
N ALA A 159 -9.62 2.17 0.02
CA ALA A 159 -10.88 2.38 -0.71
C ALA A 159 -11.39 3.83 -0.67
N ARG A 160 -10.93 4.64 0.29
CA ARG A 160 -11.27 6.08 0.37
C ARG A 160 -10.37 6.96 -0.48
N ALA A 161 -9.23 6.47 -0.89
CA ALA A 161 -8.25 7.25 -1.65
C ALA A 161 -8.04 6.74 -3.08
N LEU A 162 -8.36 5.49 -3.35
CA LEU A 162 -8.17 4.84 -4.65
C LEU A 162 -9.52 4.49 -5.29
N MET A 163 -9.68 4.78 -6.56
CA MET A 163 -10.85 4.44 -7.35
C MET A 163 -10.44 3.87 -8.72
N PRO A 164 -10.86 2.64 -9.05
CA PRO A 164 -11.37 1.61 -8.16
C PRO A 164 -10.30 1.10 -7.20
N ALA A 165 -10.71 0.68 -5.99
CA ALA A 165 -9.85 -0.06 -5.08
C ALA A 165 -10.24 -1.54 -5.08
N HIS A 166 -9.28 -2.41 -4.75
CA HIS A 166 -9.52 -3.85 -4.60
C HIS A 166 -10.17 -4.48 -5.83
N ALA A 167 -9.73 -4.06 -7.04
CA ALA A 167 -10.15 -4.70 -8.26
C ALA A 167 -9.69 -6.18 -8.29
N THR A 168 -10.31 -7.00 -9.13
CA THR A 168 -9.98 -8.43 -9.22
C THR A 168 -8.54 -8.72 -9.64
N VAL A 169 -7.84 -7.70 -10.13
CA VAL A 169 -6.43 -7.74 -10.53
C VAL A 169 -5.49 -7.15 -9.47
N ASP A 170 -6.05 -6.56 -8.39
CA ASP A 170 -5.27 -6.02 -7.28
C ASP A 170 -4.95 -7.12 -6.24
N GLY A 171 -3.71 -7.18 -5.80
CA GLY A 171 -3.23 -8.03 -4.73
C GLY A 171 -3.00 -7.26 -3.41
N ASP A 172 -3.86 -6.27 -3.11
CA ASP A 172 -3.68 -5.34 -2.00
C ASP A 172 -3.54 -6.04 -0.64
N ALA A 173 -2.54 -5.64 0.12
CA ALA A 173 -2.31 -6.19 1.45
C ALA A 173 -1.88 -5.11 2.45
N ILE A 174 -2.46 -5.19 3.66
CA ILE A 174 -2.08 -4.33 4.79
C ILE A 174 -1.68 -5.18 5.98
N VAL A 175 -0.54 -4.86 6.55
CA VAL A 175 -0.03 -5.44 7.78
C VAL A 175 -0.13 -4.41 8.89
N ALA A 176 -0.61 -4.80 10.07
CA ALA A 176 -0.61 -3.94 11.23
C ALA A 176 0.30 -4.49 12.34
N ALA A 177 1.03 -3.58 13.00
CA ALA A 177 1.87 -3.87 14.13
C ALA A 177 1.56 -2.91 15.29
N ALA A 178 1.43 -3.46 16.49
CA ALA A 178 1.29 -2.70 17.72
C ALA A 178 2.56 -2.83 18.56
N VAL A 179 3.12 -1.70 18.98
CA VAL A 179 4.31 -1.68 19.82
C VAL A 179 3.98 -1.55 21.32
N GLY A 180 2.70 -1.29 21.64
CA GLY A 180 2.22 -1.16 23.02
C GLY A 180 2.57 0.18 23.66
N GLY A 181 2.03 0.38 24.86
CA GLY A 181 2.31 1.55 25.70
C GLY A 181 1.10 2.47 25.93
N VAL A 182 0.10 2.45 25.05
CA VAL A 182 -1.13 3.25 25.20
C VAL A 182 -2.34 2.34 25.17
N ASP A 183 -3.15 2.38 26.21
CA ASP A 183 -4.44 1.72 26.24
C ASP A 183 -5.45 2.58 25.49
N ALA A 184 -6.00 2.05 24.41
CA ALA A 184 -6.97 2.75 23.56
C ALA A 184 -8.05 1.78 23.06
N PRO A 185 -9.30 2.24 22.89
CA PRO A 185 -10.33 1.45 22.26
C PRO A 185 -9.91 1.03 20.84
N VAL A 186 -10.09 -0.23 20.49
CA VAL A 186 -9.72 -0.76 19.17
C VAL A 186 -10.38 0.02 18.03
N ASP A 187 -11.61 0.48 18.20
CA ASP A 187 -12.32 1.27 17.17
C ASP A 187 -11.69 2.65 16.96
N GLN A 188 -11.08 3.24 17.98
CA GLN A 188 -10.31 4.47 17.81
C GLN A 188 -9.04 4.22 16.99
N VAL A 189 -8.35 3.11 17.25
CA VAL A 189 -7.17 2.71 16.46
C VAL A 189 -7.58 2.45 15.01
N ARG A 190 -8.69 1.74 14.78
CA ARG A 190 -9.25 1.47 13.43
C ARG A 190 -9.55 2.75 12.68
N LEU A 191 -10.23 3.72 13.30
CA LEU A 191 -10.52 5.01 12.69
C LEU A 191 -9.25 5.75 12.27
N LEU A 192 -8.23 5.77 13.15
CA LEU A 192 -6.96 6.42 12.85
C LEU A 192 -6.16 5.65 11.79
N ALA A 193 -6.24 4.33 11.76
CA ALA A 193 -5.60 3.49 10.74
C ALA A 193 -6.16 3.78 9.34
N ALA A 194 -7.49 3.78 9.19
CA ALA A 194 -8.13 4.16 7.93
C ALA A 194 -7.70 5.55 7.46
N ARG A 195 -7.73 6.54 8.36
CA ARG A 195 -7.31 7.92 8.04
C ARG A 195 -5.81 8.07 7.78
N ALA A 196 -4.97 7.27 8.43
CA ALA A 196 -3.54 7.30 8.19
C ALA A 196 -3.20 6.71 6.82
N VAL A 197 -3.81 5.57 6.46
CA VAL A 197 -3.62 4.95 5.13
C VAL A 197 -4.17 5.85 4.03
N GLU A 198 -5.39 6.38 4.15
CA GLU A 198 -5.96 7.34 3.22
C GLU A 198 -5.02 8.53 2.95
N ALA A 199 -4.49 9.13 4.02
CA ALA A 199 -3.57 10.24 3.89
C ALA A 199 -2.19 9.84 3.37
N ALA A 200 -1.69 8.64 3.70
CA ALA A 200 -0.45 8.12 3.16
C ALA A 200 -0.54 7.92 1.65
N VAL A 201 -1.66 7.36 1.17
CA VAL A 201 -1.90 7.23 -0.29
C VAL A 201 -1.84 8.59 -0.96
N ARG A 202 -2.55 9.60 -0.45
CA ARG A 202 -2.57 10.94 -1.06
C ARG A 202 -1.24 11.71 -0.94
N SER A 203 -0.41 11.40 0.06
CA SER A 203 0.84 12.16 0.31
C SER A 203 1.90 12.01 -0.77
N GLY A 204 1.80 11.02 -1.63
CA GLY A 204 2.76 10.78 -2.70
C GLY A 204 2.37 11.41 -4.04
N VAL A 205 1.12 11.88 -4.18
CA VAL A 205 0.64 12.57 -5.40
C VAL A 205 1.26 13.96 -5.51
N ASP A 206 1.34 14.66 -4.38
CA ASP A 206 1.95 15.99 -4.26
C ASP A 206 2.97 15.96 -3.11
N PRO A 207 4.18 15.42 -3.29
CA PRO A 207 5.18 15.46 -2.23
C PRO A 207 5.52 16.94 -1.94
N PRO A 208 5.49 17.38 -0.67
CA PRO A 208 5.84 18.75 -0.32
C PRO A 208 7.30 19.01 -0.73
N GLY A 209 7.50 19.83 -1.78
CA GLY A 209 8.82 20.21 -2.28
C GLY A 209 9.11 19.87 -3.75
N GLY A 210 8.16 19.36 -4.50
CA GLY A 210 8.28 19.15 -5.95
C GLY A 210 7.96 20.44 -6.73
N GLN A 211 8.84 21.43 -6.73
CA GLN A 211 9.02 22.49 -7.73
C GLN A 211 10.48 22.63 -8.03
#